data_2b47dacba4c9430d1687755ec3e8dae9
#
_entry.id   2b47dacba4c9430d1687755ec3e8dae9
#
_cell.length_a   1.000
_cell.length_b   1.000
_cell.length_c   1.000
_cell.angle_alpha   90.00
_cell.angle_beta   90.00
_cell.angle_gamma   90.00
#
_symmetry.space_group_name_H-M   'P 1'
#
loop_
_entity.id
_entity.type
_entity.pdbx_description
1 polymer ?
#
loop_
_entity_poly.entity_id
_entity_poly.type
_entity_poly.pdbx_seq_one_letter_code
_entity_poly.pdbx_strand_id
1 'polypeptide(L)'
;MADLTDRQSDAVNAASDNLCDNFEQCGEVGAGKAYASRSECETQRKAFWNDKWPVASCDDRIHGDNLQVCLDAIKAMDCNSLIDELRVVNGDCAQSKVCAGE
;
A
#
# COMPACT_ATOMS: atom_id res chain seq x y z
N MET A 1 -7.15 -4.94 15.33
CA MET A 1 -7.54 -4.27 14.21
C MET A 1 -8.15 -5.14 13.21
N ALA A 2 -9.06 -5.94 13.63
CA ALA A 2 -9.73 -6.90 12.80
C ALA A 2 -10.54 -6.25 11.70
N ASP A 3 -10.91 -5.01 11.93
CA ASP A 3 -11.83 -4.37 11.01
C ASP A 3 -11.24 -4.05 9.66
N LEU A 4 -9.91 -4.08 9.55
CA LEU A 4 -9.29 -3.81 8.26
C LEU A 4 -9.53 -4.91 7.25
N THR A 5 -9.98 -6.07 7.69
CA THR A 5 -10.01 -7.24 6.82
C THR A 5 -11.14 -7.25 5.82
N ASP A 6 -12.20 -6.48 6.06
CA ASP A 6 -13.38 -6.60 5.22
C ASP A 6 -13.50 -5.55 4.14
N ARG A 7 -12.82 -4.43 4.30
CA ARG A 7 -13.05 -3.29 3.42
C ARG A 7 -11.85 -3.00 2.57
N GLN A 8 -12.08 -3.01 1.26
CA GLN A 8 -11.03 -2.66 0.31
C GLN A 8 -10.49 -1.24 0.59
N SER A 9 -11.39 -0.29 0.92
CA SER A 9 -10.96 1.07 1.16
C SER A 9 -10.02 1.17 2.36
N ASP A 10 -10.25 0.35 3.40
CA ASP A 10 -9.36 0.34 4.55
C ASP A 10 -7.99 -0.21 4.19
N ALA A 11 -7.96 -1.23 3.35
CA ALA A 11 -6.69 -1.79 2.89
C ALA A 11 -5.92 -0.77 2.07
N VAL A 12 -6.60 -0.09 1.15
CA VAL A 12 -5.97 0.94 0.33
C VAL A 12 -5.41 2.06 1.20
N ASN A 13 -6.20 2.50 2.18
CA ASN A 13 -5.75 3.57 3.08
C ASN A 13 -4.53 3.15 3.89
N ALA A 14 -4.55 1.93 4.42
CA ALA A 14 -3.43 1.44 5.23
C ALA A 14 -2.16 1.32 4.39
N ALA A 15 -2.27 0.77 3.19
CA ALA A 15 -1.11 0.63 2.32
C ALA A 15 -0.56 2.00 1.91
N SER A 16 -1.47 2.93 1.60
CA SER A 16 -1.05 4.27 1.21
C SER A 16 -0.34 4.99 2.35
N ASP A 17 -0.88 4.88 3.56
CA ASP A 17 -0.25 5.50 4.74
C ASP A 17 1.14 4.94 4.96
N ASN A 18 1.28 3.63 4.95
CA ASN A 18 2.58 3.01 5.21
C ASN A 18 3.59 3.36 4.13
N LEU A 19 3.14 3.37 2.88
CA LEU A 19 4.05 3.71 1.79
C LEU A 19 4.49 5.17 1.86
N CYS A 20 3.56 6.07 2.18
CA CYS A 20 3.91 7.48 2.30
C CYS A 20 4.78 7.73 3.54
N ASP A 21 4.57 6.98 4.62
CA ASP A 21 5.48 7.05 5.76
C ASP A 21 6.89 6.67 5.35
N ASN A 22 7.01 5.60 4.57
CA ASN A 22 8.31 5.17 4.07
C ASN A 22 8.96 6.26 3.22
N PHE A 23 8.18 6.85 2.31
CA PHE A 23 8.70 7.91 1.45
C PHE A 23 9.11 9.14 2.26
N GLU A 24 8.36 9.49 3.29
CA GLU A 24 8.73 10.62 4.15
C GLU A 24 10.05 10.35 4.86
N GLN A 25 10.21 9.17 5.40
CA GLN A 25 11.44 8.81 6.08
C GLN A 25 12.62 8.82 5.13
N CYS A 26 12.37 8.54 3.85
CA CYS A 26 13.41 8.52 2.83
C CYS A 26 13.64 9.89 2.21
N GLY A 27 12.96 10.93 2.68
CA GLY A 27 13.17 12.27 2.16
C GLY A 27 12.56 12.51 0.80
N GLU A 28 11.50 11.78 0.45
CA GLU A 28 10.89 11.89 -0.87
C GLU A 28 9.63 12.75 -0.89
N VAL A 29 9.26 13.31 0.25
CA VAL A 29 8.08 14.15 0.37
C VAL A 29 8.51 15.56 0.75
N GLY A 30 8.02 16.55 0.03
CA GLY A 30 8.34 17.94 0.28
C GLY A 30 8.57 18.69 -0.99
N ALA A 31 8.80 19.99 -0.87
CA ALA A 31 9.01 20.84 -2.03
C ALA A 31 10.21 20.35 -2.83
N GLY A 32 10.01 20.15 -4.11
CA GLY A 32 11.09 19.69 -5.00
C GLY A 32 11.40 18.22 -4.90
N LYS A 33 10.62 17.45 -4.13
CA LYS A 33 10.81 16.02 -4.00
C LYS A 33 9.83 15.27 -4.90
N ALA A 34 9.84 13.93 -4.80
CA ALA A 34 8.96 13.09 -5.62
C ALA A 34 7.50 13.46 -5.41
N TYR A 35 7.14 13.80 -4.17
CA TYR A 35 5.79 14.26 -3.84
C TYR A 35 5.91 15.63 -3.16
N ALA A 36 5.14 16.59 -3.64
CA ALA A 36 5.24 17.94 -3.11
C ALA A 36 4.77 18.03 -1.66
N SER A 37 3.88 17.13 -1.24
CA SER A 37 3.36 17.11 0.12
C SER A 37 2.91 15.72 0.48
N ARG A 38 2.68 15.48 1.77
CA ARG A 38 2.12 14.22 2.23
C ARG A 38 0.76 13.96 1.61
N SER A 39 -0.05 15.01 1.51
CA SER A 39 -1.38 14.89 0.92
C SER A 39 -1.30 14.41 -0.53
N GLU A 40 -0.37 14.93 -1.28
CA GLU A 40 -0.20 14.50 -2.66
C GLU A 40 0.27 13.06 -2.75
N CYS A 41 1.19 12.66 -1.88
CA CYS A 41 1.62 11.26 -1.82
C CYS A 41 0.44 10.35 -1.58
N GLU A 42 -0.39 10.68 -0.60
CA GLU A 42 -1.52 9.81 -0.26
C GLU A 42 -2.53 9.73 -1.39
N THR A 43 -2.80 10.85 -2.05
CA THR A 43 -3.73 10.87 -3.18
C THR A 43 -3.25 9.95 -4.29
N GLN A 44 -1.97 10.05 -4.64
CA GLN A 44 -1.42 9.25 -5.71
C GLN A 44 -1.33 7.78 -5.35
N ARG A 45 -0.95 7.49 -4.11
CA ARG A 45 -0.82 6.10 -3.70
C ARG A 45 -2.18 5.44 -3.55
N LYS A 46 -3.20 6.17 -3.10
CA LYS A 46 -4.55 5.61 -3.04
C LYS A 46 -5.05 5.22 -4.43
N ALA A 47 -4.80 6.05 -5.42
CA ALA A 47 -5.18 5.72 -6.79
C ALA A 47 -4.44 4.46 -7.27
N PHE A 48 -3.16 4.37 -6.93
CA PHE A 48 -2.34 3.22 -7.29
C PHE A 48 -2.90 1.93 -6.66
N TRP A 49 -3.19 1.95 -5.36
CA TRP A 49 -3.70 0.75 -4.69
C TRP A 49 -5.12 0.40 -5.11
N ASN A 50 -5.93 1.41 -5.47
CA ASN A 50 -7.26 1.12 -6.02
C ASN A 50 -7.17 0.36 -7.33
N ASP A 51 -6.14 0.63 -8.13
CA ASP A 51 -5.90 -0.13 -9.35
C ASP A 51 -5.41 -1.55 -9.04
N LYS A 52 -4.55 -1.69 -8.06
CA LYS A 52 -4.01 -3.01 -7.71
C LYS A 52 -5.03 -3.88 -7.02
N TRP A 53 -5.86 -3.28 -6.18
CA TRP A 53 -6.87 -4.01 -5.42
C TRP A 53 -8.25 -3.43 -5.75
N PRO A 54 -8.80 -3.74 -6.94
CA PRO A 54 -10.07 -3.13 -7.36
C PRO A 54 -11.21 -3.49 -6.42
N VAL A 55 -12.11 -2.54 -6.21
CA VAL A 55 -13.26 -2.77 -5.32
C VAL A 55 -14.03 -4.02 -5.74
N ALA A 56 -14.24 -4.18 -7.05
CA ALA A 56 -15.02 -5.31 -7.54
C ALA A 56 -14.41 -6.66 -7.17
N SER A 57 -13.09 -6.71 -7.00
CA SER A 57 -12.40 -7.98 -6.71
C SER A 57 -12.04 -8.13 -5.25
N CYS A 58 -11.93 -7.03 -4.54
CA CYS A 58 -11.30 -7.05 -3.22
C CYS A 58 -12.21 -6.66 -2.07
N ASP A 59 -13.30 -5.94 -2.33
CA ASP A 59 -14.16 -5.53 -1.24
C ASP A 59 -14.81 -6.76 -0.61
N ASP A 60 -14.78 -6.82 0.70
CA ASP A 60 -15.21 -7.99 1.47
C ASP A 60 -14.36 -9.23 1.23
N ARG A 61 -13.21 -9.07 0.59
CA ARG A 61 -12.33 -10.20 0.31
C ARG A 61 -10.90 -9.97 0.78
N ILE A 62 -10.69 -8.98 1.61
CA ILE A 62 -9.34 -8.69 2.11
C ILE A 62 -8.93 -9.76 3.12
N HIS A 63 -7.81 -10.40 2.84
CA HIS A 63 -7.24 -11.40 3.75
C HIS A 63 -6.36 -10.69 4.74
N GLY A 64 -6.81 -10.61 5.99
CA GLY A 64 -6.16 -9.78 7.00
C GLY A 64 -4.69 -10.12 7.24
N ASP A 65 -4.39 -11.42 7.35
CA ASP A 65 -3.00 -11.83 7.59
C ASP A 65 -2.11 -11.48 6.42
N ASN A 66 -2.60 -11.68 5.20
CA ASN A 66 -1.80 -11.36 4.03
C ASN A 66 -1.65 -9.85 3.85
N LEU A 67 -2.69 -9.10 4.22
CA LEU A 67 -2.58 -7.64 4.21
C LEU A 67 -1.49 -7.20 5.20
N GLN A 68 -1.44 -7.80 6.38
CA GLN A 68 -0.43 -7.43 7.36
C GLN A 68 0.97 -7.73 6.84
N VAL A 69 1.15 -8.86 6.16
CA VAL A 69 2.44 -9.17 5.54
C VAL A 69 2.80 -8.11 4.51
N CYS A 70 1.83 -7.68 3.71
CA CYS A 70 2.03 -6.62 2.74
C CYS A 70 2.48 -5.32 3.42
N LEU A 71 1.76 -4.92 4.48
CA LEU A 71 2.09 -3.67 5.17
C LEU A 71 3.48 -3.73 5.81
N ASP A 72 3.84 -4.87 6.37
CA ASP A 72 5.17 -5.02 6.96
C ASP A 72 6.25 -4.94 5.90
N ALA A 73 5.99 -5.52 4.72
CA ALA A 73 6.95 -5.46 3.63
C ALA A 73 7.12 -4.02 3.13
N ILE A 74 6.04 -3.26 3.09
CA ILE A 74 6.13 -1.85 2.72
C ILE A 74 7.02 -1.09 3.70
N LYS A 75 6.84 -1.34 4.98
CA LYS A 75 7.63 -0.65 6.00
C LYS A 75 9.11 -1.01 5.92
N ALA A 76 9.43 -2.19 5.42
CA ALA A 76 10.80 -2.67 5.35
C ALA A 76 11.52 -2.29 4.06
N MET A 77 10.84 -1.61 3.13
CA MET A 77 11.46 -1.24 1.86
C MET A 77 12.62 -0.28 2.05
N ASP A 78 13.69 -0.50 1.29
CA ASP A 78 14.83 0.41 1.29
C ASP A 78 14.49 1.70 0.55
N CYS A 79 15.13 2.77 0.97
CA CYS A 79 14.95 4.06 0.30
C CYS A 79 15.47 4.00 -1.13
N ASN A 80 14.69 4.56 -2.05
CA ASN A 80 15.09 4.69 -3.46
C ASN A 80 15.31 3.38 -4.18
N SER A 81 14.68 2.30 -3.72
CA SER A 81 14.84 1.01 -4.36
C SER A 81 13.58 0.66 -5.15
N LEU A 82 13.63 0.85 -6.46
CA LEU A 82 12.54 0.44 -7.34
C LEU A 82 12.37 -1.06 -7.34
N ILE A 83 13.47 -1.81 -7.18
CA ILE A 83 13.40 -3.26 -7.17
C ILE A 83 12.63 -3.74 -5.96
N ASP A 84 12.87 -3.14 -4.80
CA ASP A 84 12.13 -3.49 -3.60
C ASP A 84 10.65 -3.16 -3.75
N GLU A 85 10.36 -1.99 -4.30
CA GLU A 85 8.96 -1.61 -4.49
C GLU A 85 8.24 -2.58 -5.40
N LEU A 86 8.85 -2.93 -6.54
CA LEU A 86 8.23 -3.86 -7.46
C LEU A 86 8.05 -5.24 -6.82
N ARG A 87 9.03 -5.68 -6.05
CA ARG A 87 8.95 -6.98 -5.39
C ARG A 87 7.82 -6.99 -4.37
N VAL A 88 7.67 -5.93 -3.61
CA VAL A 88 6.61 -5.84 -2.62
C VAL A 88 5.24 -5.80 -3.30
N VAL A 89 5.08 -4.93 -4.29
CA VAL A 89 3.79 -4.73 -4.96
C VAL A 89 3.33 -6.00 -5.66
N ASN A 90 4.26 -6.69 -6.34
CA ASN A 90 3.90 -7.87 -7.11
C ASN A 90 4.05 -9.17 -6.34
N GLY A 91 4.60 -9.11 -5.12
CA GLY A 91 4.76 -10.28 -4.27
C GLY A 91 3.82 -10.23 -3.08
N ASP A 92 4.30 -9.68 -1.98
CA ASP A 92 3.55 -9.70 -0.72
C ASP A 92 2.25 -8.90 -0.81
N CYS A 93 2.19 -7.90 -1.68
CA CYS A 93 1.01 -7.06 -1.85
C CYS A 93 0.21 -7.40 -3.09
N ALA A 94 0.48 -8.54 -3.72
CA ALA A 94 -0.24 -8.94 -4.92
C ALA A 94 -1.72 -9.12 -4.62
N GLN A 95 -2.54 -8.79 -5.60
CA GLN A 95 -3.99 -8.92 -5.46
C GLN A 95 -4.37 -10.35 -5.07
N SER A 96 -3.73 -11.34 -5.67
CA SER A 96 -4.03 -12.73 -5.39
C SER A 96 -3.77 -13.12 -3.94
N LYS A 97 -2.96 -12.35 -3.23
CA LYS A 97 -2.70 -12.62 -1.81
C LYS A 97 -3.55 -11.77 -0.90
N VAL A 98 -3.61 -10.48 -1.16
CA VAL A 98 -4.33 -9.55 -0.28
C VAL A 98 -5.82 -9.70 -0.43
N CYS A 99 -6.30 -9.97 -1.63
CA CYS A 99 -7.72 -10.10 -1.92
C CYS A 99 -8.12 -11.56 -2.08
N ALA A 100 -7.39 -12.45 -1.44
CA ALA A 100 -7.66 -13.88 -1.52
C ALA A 100 -8.88 -14.31 -0.73
N GLY A 101 -9.33 -13.48 0.13
CA GLY A 101 -10.32 -13.63 1.02
C GLY A 101 -11.31 -14.57 1.08
N GLU A 102 -11.94 -15.01 1.72
CA GLU A 102 -12.75 -15.65 1.89
C GLU A 102 -12.84 -16.46 2.49
#